data_c3bb02cae512297200b6f1a480b0d4f7
#
_entry.id   c3bb02cae512297200b6f1a480b0d4f7
#
_cell.length_a   1.000
_cell.length_b   1.000
_cell.length_c   1.000
_cell.angle_alpha   90.00
_cell.angle_beta   90.00
_cell.angle_gamma   90.00
#
_symmetry.space_group_name_H-M   'P 1'
#
loop_
_entity.id
_entity.type
_entity.pdbx_description
1 polymer ?
#
loop_
_entity_poly.entity_id
_entity_poly.type
_entity_poly.pdbx_seq_one_letter_code
_entity_poly.pdbx_strand_id
1 'polypeptide(L)'
;MRLDAYLVDMGYFKSRGRAKTAILAGNVKVNRTTVTKVSKDVSTEDVIEVTEGLDQPQGYFKLKLIQEESGILKPGDRVLDLGSSAGGFLLFASEIVDHVKGIEFSRDFRSELGKIAYERENVEILFGDVFTIPLNILSEEPVDVILSDMTLEPEDSIKALSRVLPLLKTGGKLLQVIKIPKKRNPKPILSKIENLGLEIQQVITSKKQEIYVVARKPLPEEEQEEPHEEEPLEEDLHEKMLPEEKDL
;
A
#
# COMPACT_ATOMS: atom_id res chain seq x y z
N MET A 1 -30.20 -20.81 -11.64
CA MET A 1 -28.75 -21.03 -11.39
C MET A 1 -28.36 -20.36 -10.08
N ARG A 2 -27.40 -20.92 -9.33
CA ARG A 2 -26.90 -20.26 -8.09
C ARG A 2 -26.24 -18.92 -8.40
N LEU A 3 -26.49 -17.89 -7.59
CA LEU A 3 -25.98 -16.54 -7.78
C LEU A 3 -24.46 -16.48 -7.90
N ASP A 4 -23.70 -17.23 -7.07
CA ASP A 4 -22.23 -17.26 -7.13
C ASP A 4 -21.70 -17.84 -8.46
N ALA A 5 -22.39 -18.81 -9.03
CA ALA A 5 -22.06 -19.38 -10.32
C ALA A 5 -22.48 -18.45 -11.48
N TYR A 6 -23.67 -17.91 -11.39
CA TYR A 6 -24.22 -16.96 -12.37
C TYR A 6 -23.32 -15.73 -12.57
N LEU A 7 -22.84 -15.15 -11.46
CA LEU A 7 -21.96 -13.98 -11.50
C LEU A 7 -20.61 -14.25 -12.20
N VAL A 8 -20.12 -15.49 -12.16
CA VAL A 8 -18.91 -15.89 -12.90
C VAL A 8 -19.22 -16.16 -14.36
N ASP A 9 -20.32 -16.86 -14.63
CA ASP A 9 -20.77 -17.20 -15.99
C ASP A 9 -21.05 -15.94 -16.82
N MET A 10 -21.63 -14.90 -16.18
CA MET A 10 -21.91 -13.60 -16.79
C MET A 10 -20.73 -12.62 -16.77
N GLY A 11 -19.56 -13.06 -16.31
CA GLY A 11 -18.32 -12.25 -16.33
C GLY A 11 -18.22 -11.15 -15.29
N TYR A 12 -19.13 -11.08 -14.30
CA TYR A 12 -19.03 -10.11 -13.21
C TYR A 12 -17.82 -10.36 -12.31
N PHE A 13 -17.41 -11.62 -12.15
CA PHE A 13 -16.25 -12.02 -11.34
C PHE A 13 -15.46 -13.13 -12.02
N LYS A 14 -14.13 -13.11 -11.84
CA LYS A 14 -13.21 -14.11 -12.38
C LYS A 14 -13.28 -15.47 -11.66
N SER A 15 -13.87 -15.54 -10.47
CA SER A 15 -14.00 -16.78 -9.70
C SER A 15 -15.19 -16.76 -8.75
N ARG A 16 -15.73 -17.98 -8.45
CA ARG A 16 -16.80 -18.15 -7.48
C ARG A 16 -16.42 -17.71 -6.06
N GLY A 17 -15.14 -17.81 -5.70
CA GLY A 17 -14.64 -17.32 -4.43
C GLY A 17 -14.82 -15.80 -4.29
N ARG A 18 -14.47 -15.02 -5.32
CA ARG A 18 -14.68 -13.57 -5.38
C ARG A 18 -16.17 -13.21 -5.36
N ALA A 19 -16.96 -13.88 -6.19
CA ALA A 19 -18.42 -13.70 -6.20
C ALA A 19 -19.03 -13.95 -4.80
N LYS A 20 -18.62 -15.03 -4.14
CA LYS A 20 -19.06 -15.36 -2.76
C LYS A 20 -18.70 -14.24 -1.77
N THR A 21 -17.48 -13.71 -1.81
CA THR A 21 -17.05 -12.62 -0.94
C THR A 21 -17.89 -11.37 -1.17
N ALA A 22 -18.13 -10.99 -2.41
CA ALA A 22 -18.96 -9.84 -2.76
C ALA A 22 -20.42 -10.00 -2.29
N ILE A 23 -21.01 -11.19 -2.49
CA ILE A 23 -22.38 -11.49 -2.03
C ILE A 23 -22.46 -11.37 -0.50
N LEU A 24 -21.54 -12.00 0.24
CA LEU A 24 -21.53 -11.98 1.70
C LEU A 24 -21.31 -10.57 2.27
N ALA A 25 -20.58 -9.72 1.57
CA ALA A 25 -20.36 -8.32 1.92
C ALA A 25 -21.57 -7.41 1.60
N GLY A 26 -22.63 -7.94 0.98
CA GLY A 26 -23.82 -7.15 0.60
C GLY A 26 -23.63 -6.28 -0.65
N ASN A 27 -22.58 -6.53 -1.44
CA ASN A 27 -22.20 -5.75 -2.61
C ASN A 27 -22.90 -6.21 -3.91
N VAL A 28 -23.83 -7.13 -3.80
CA VAL A 28 -24.63 -7.64 -4.92
C VAL A 28 -26.10 -7.43 -4.63
N LYS A 29 -26.80 -6.82 -5.60
CA LYS A 29 -28.25 -6.70 -5.57
C LYS A 29 -28.85 -7.55 -6.67
N VAL A 30 -29.98 -8.15 -6.37
CA VAL A 30 -30.84 -8.86 -7.32
C VAL A 30 -32.20 -8.18 -7.28
N ASN A 31 -32.62 -7.66 -8.42
CA ASN A 31 -33.87 -6.89 -8.55
C ASN A 31 -33.93 -5.73 -7.52
N ARG A 32 -32.85 -4.96 -7.41
CA ARG A 32 -32.63 -3.82 -6.48
C ARG A 32 -32.59 -4.20 -4.99
N THR A 33 -32.66 -5.49 -4.64
CA THR A 33 -32.58 -5.96 -3.26
C THR A 33 -31.21 -6.53 -2.97
N THR A 34 -30.55 -6.03 -1.92
CA THR A 34 -29.25 -6.55 -1.49
C THR A 34 -29.37 -8.02 -1.07
N VAL A 35 -28.48 -8.86 -1.60
CA VAL A 35 -28.47 -10.29 -1.35
C VAL A 35 -27.16 -10.70 -0.68
N THR A 36 -27.28 -11.42 0.44
CA THR A 36 -26.14 -12.00 1.16
C THR A 36 -26.12 -13.54 1.11
N LYS A 37 -27.14 -14.14 0.52
CA LYS A 37 -27.22 -15.61 0.36
C LYS A 37 -26.54 -16.05 -0.94
N VAL A 38 -25.35 -16.65 -0.82
CA VAL A 38 -24.51 -17.10 -1.95
C VAL A 38 -25.25 -18.09 -2.87
N SER A 39 -26.06 -18.95 -2.30
CA SER A 39 -26.82 -19.99 -3.04
C SER A 39 -28.20 -19.53 -3.49
N LYS A 40 -28.50 -18.21 -3.50
CA LYS A 40 -29.75 -17.73 -4.06
C LYS A 40 -29.86 -18.14 -5.52
N ASP A 41 -31.00 -18.68 -5.91
CA ASP A 41 -31.26 -18.97 -7.31
C ASP A 41 -31.62 -17.69 -8.06
N VAL A 42 -31.02 -17.55 -9.25
CA VAL A 42 -31.21 -16.43 -10.17
C VAL A 42 -31.34 -16.95 -11.60
N SER A 43 -31.98 -16.15 -12.45
CA SER A 43 -32.17 -16.41 -13.87
C SER A 43 -31.66 -15.24 -14.71
N THR A 44 -31.70 -15.38 -16.03
CA THR A 44 -31.37 -14.29 -16.98
C THR A 44 -32.39 -13.14 -16.99
N GLU A 45 -33.55 -13.33 -16.37
CA GLU A 45 -34.57 -12.29 -16.22
C GLU A 45 -34.31 -11.40 -15.00
N ASP A 46 -33.46 -11.83 -14.06
CA ASP A 46 -33.13 -11.06 -12.89
C ASP A 46 -32.15 -9.91 -13.23
N VAL A 47 -32.46 -8.72 -12.76
CA VAL A 47 -31.56 -7.56 -12.85
C VAL A 47 -30.50 -7.67 -11.76
N ILE A 48 -29.24 -7.85 -12.17
CA ILE A 48 -28.11 -7.96 -11.26
C ILE A 48 -27.35 -6.64 -11.25
N GLU A 49 -27.13 -6.09 -10.08
CA GLU A 49 -26.28 -4.93 -9.84
C GLU A 49 -25.12 -5.35 -8.94
N VAL A 50 -23.88 -5.02 -9.33
CA VAL A 50 -22.67 -5.29 -8.56
C VAL A 50 -21.95 -3.96 -8.37
N THR A 51 -21.46 -3.70 -7.15
CA THR A 51 -20.66 -2.50 -6.89
C THR A 51 -19.36 -2.56 -7.70
N GLU A 52 -19.02 -1.50 -8.41
CA GLU A 52 -17.81 -1.41 -9.24
C GLU A 52 -16.52 -1.70 -8.42
N GLY A 53 -15.51 -2.25 -9.08
CA GLY A 53 -14.19 -2.52 -8.49
C GLY A 53 -14.10 -3.74 -7.58
N LEU A 54 -15.16 -4.52 -7.38
CA LEU A 54 -15.16 -5.70 -6.53
C LEU A 54 -14.42 -6.90 -7.12
N ASP A 55 -14.11 -6.90 -8.40
CA ASP A 55 -13.30 -7.96 -9.03
C ASP A 55 -11.79 -7.79 -8.81
N GLN A 56 -11.39 -6.79 -8.05
CA GLN A 56 -10.00 -6.60 -7.68
C GLN A 56 -9.55 -7.62 -6.61
N PRO A 57 -8.25 -8.06 -6.62
CA PRO A 57 -7.69 -8.89 -5.57
C PRO A 57 -7.82 -8.21 -4.19
N GLN A 58 -7.93 -9.01 -3.12
CA GLN A 58 -8.06 -8.46 -1.74
C GLN A 58 -6.95 -7.48 -1.37
N GLY A 59 -5.73 -7.69 -1.89
CA GLY A 59 -4.59 -6.78 -1.70
C GLY A 59 -4.88 -5.37 -2.20
N TYR A 60 -5.62 -5.19 -3.28
CA TYR A 60 -6.01 -3.87 -3.78
C TYR A 60 -6.72 -3.04 -2.71
N PHE A 61 -7.76 -3.59 -2.10
CA PHE A 61 -8.50 -2.88 -1.05
C PHE A 61 -7.70 -2.73 0.25
N LYS A 62 -6.79 -3.67 0.55
CA LYS A 62 -5.87 -3.58 1.69
C LYS A 62 -4.95 -2.38 1.52
N LEU A 63 -4.26 -2.27 0.39
CA LEU A 63 -3.35 -1.16 0.14
C LEU A 63 -4.10 0.17 0.02
N LYS A 64 -5.29 0.18 -0.57
CA LYS A 64 -6.16 1.36 -0.63
C LYS A 64 -6.47 1.91 0.77
N LEU A 65 -6.89 1.04 1.70
CA LEU A 65 -7.15 1.44 3.08
C LEU A 65 -5.89 2.01 3.75
N ILE A 66 -4.75 1.33 3.58
CA ILE A 66 -3.46 1.78 4.15
C ILE A 66 -3.05 3.13 3.55
N GLN A 67 -3.27 3.33 2.27
CA GLN A 67 -3.01 4.61 1.58
C GLN A 67 -3.86 5.75 2.12
N GLU A 68 -5.16 5.50 2.35
CA GLU A 68 -6.08 6.49 2.92
C GLU A 68 -5.65 6.93 4.33
N GLU A 69 -5.07 6.01 5.13
CA GLU A 69 -4.61 6.29 6.49
C GLU A 69 -3.19 6.89 6.57
N SER A 70 -2.29 6.51 5.66
CA SER A 70 -0.85 6.81 5.78
C SER A 70 -0.28 7.72 4.70
N GLY A 71 -0.92 7.81 3.54
CA GLY A 71 -0.37 8.53 2.39
C GLY A 71 1.00 8.00 1.98
N ILE A 72 1.20 6.66 2.06
CA ILE A 72 2.50 6.04 1.83
C ILE A 72 2.99 6.22 0.39
N LEU A 73 2.09 6.14 -0.59
CA LEU A 73 2.39 6.29 -2.02
C LEU A 73 2.14 7.72 -2.49
N LYS A 74 2.99 8.19 -3.41
CA LYS A 74 2.88 9.50 -4.05
C LYS A 74 3.13 9.40 -5.57
N PRO A 75 2.57 10.31 -6.38
CA PRO A 75 3.02 10.49 -7.76
C PRO A 75 4.54 10.71 -7.82
N GLY A 76 5.19 10.10 -8.80
CA GLY A 76 6.65 10.15 -8.95
C GLY A 76 7.40 9.04 -8.23
N ASP A 77 6.76 8.28 -7.32
CA ASP A 77 7.43 7.21 -6.58
C ASP A 77 7.80 6.02 -7.51
N ARG A 78 8.95 5.42 -7.23
CA ARG A 78 9.34 4.09 -7.69
C ARG A 78 9.14 3.10 -6.56
N VAL A 79 8.40 2.03 -6.81
CA VAL A 79 7.94 1.10 -5.78
C VAL A 79 8.45 -0.31 -6.05
N LEU A 80 8.90 -0.99 -5.00
CA LEU A 80 9.19 -2.42 -5.01
C LEU A 80 8.16 -3.16 -4.15
N ASP A 81 7.41 -4.09 -4.75
CA ASP A 81 6.39 -4.88 -4.08
C ASP A 81 6.87 -6.33 -3.89
N LEU A 82 7.01 -6.76 -2.64
CA LEU A 82 7.51 -8.08 -2.26
C LEU A 82 6.34 -9.00 -1.91
N GLY A 83 6.18 -10.07 -2.69
CA GLY A 83 5.08 -11.03 -2.54
C GLY A 83 3.81 -10.56 -3.23
N SER A 84 3.91 -10.28 -4.52
CA SER A 84 2.81 -9.66 -5.30
C SER A 84 1.55 -10.53 -5.41
N SER A 85 1.66 -11.87 -5.24
CA SER A 85 0.52 -12.80 -5.25
C SER A 85 -0.40 -12.57 -6.46
N ALA A 86 -1.69 -12.34 -6.26
CA ALA A 86 -2.64 -12.04 -7.33
C ALA A 86 -2.58 -10.58 -7.85
N GLY A 87 -1.57 -9.81 -7.49
CA GLY A 87 -1.29 -8.48 -8.01
C GLY A 87 -2.13 -7.34 -7.42
N GLY A 88 -2.74 -7.56 -6.24
CA GLY A 88 -3.60 -6.54 -5.64
C GLY A 88 -2.88 -5.23 -5.30
N PHE A 89 -1.69 -5.33 -4.71
CA PHE A 89 -0.86 -4.16 -4.40
C PHE A 89 -0.38 -3.47 -5.67
N LEU A 90 0.04 -4.23 -6.67
CA LEU A 90 0.48 -3.70 -7.97
C LEU A 90 -0.62 -2.92 -8.67
N LEU A 91 -1.84 -3.47 -8.72
CA LEU A 91 -2.99 -2.80 -9.35
C LEU A 91 -3.28 -1.46 -8.69
N PHE A 92 -3.34 -1.40 -7.36
CA PHE A 92 -3.60 -0.15 -6.67
C PHE A 92 -2.43 0.83 -6.77
N ALA A 93 -1.19 0.37 -6.54
CA ALA A 93 -0.01 1.23 -6.63
C ALA A 93 0.14 1.85 -8.03
N SER A 94 -0.08 1.08 -9.10
CA SER A 94 0.03 1.54 -10.48
C SER A 94 -0.90 2.70 -10.85
N GLU A 95 -1.95 2.95 -10.07
CA GLU A 95 -2.86 4.08 -10.26
C GLU A 95 -2.28 5.40 -9.71
N ILE A 96 -1.22 5.34 -8.89
CA ILE A 96 -0.69 6.49 -8.16
C ILE A 96 0.75 6.79 -8.55
N VAL A 97 1.59 5.74 -8.67
CA VAL A 97 3.06 5.89 -8.77
C VAL A 97 3.56 5.83 -10.21
N ASP A 98 4.76 6.32 -10.44
CA ASP A 98 5.36 6.31 -11.77
C ASP A 98 5.79 4.91 -12.21
N HIS A 99 6.27 4.09 -11.25
CA HIS A 99 6.72 2.73 -11.55
C HIS A 99 6.57 1.81 -10.35
N VAL A 100 6.07 0.59 -10.59
CA VAL A 100 6.03 -0.45 -9.57
C VAL A 100 6.53 -1.77 -10.12
N LYS A 101 7.53 -2.36 -9.42
CA LYS A 101 8.07 -3.68 -9.73
C LYS A 101 7.63 -4.68 -8.69
N GLY A 102 6.93 -5.73 -9.13
CA GLY A 102 6.49 -6.82 -8.28
C GLY A 102 7.44 -8.01 -8.31
N ILE A 103 7.71 -8.57 -7.12
CA ILE A 103 8.49 -9.79 -6.96
C ILE A 103 7.57 -10.89 -6.45
N GLU A 104 7.48 -12.00 -7.18
CA GLU A 104 6.64 -13.14 -6.79
C GLU A 104 7.38 -14.47 -6.92
N PHE A 105 7.33 -15.27 -5.85
CA PHE A 105 7.97 -16.59 -5.80
C PHE A 105 7.14 -17.66 -6.52
N SER A 106 5.82 -17.65 -6.29
CA SER A 106 4.92 -18.65 -6.86
C SER A 106 4.63 -18.40 -8.34
N ARG A 107 4.82 -19.40 -9.15
CA ARG A 107 4.45 -19.36 -10.56
C ARG A 107 2.95 -19.54 -10.81
N ASP A 108 2.18 -19.85 -9.77
CA ASP A 108 0.72 -20.01 -9.87
C ASP A 108 0.02 -18.70 -10.25
N PHE A 109 0.64 -17.55 -9.94
CA PHE A 109 0.12 -16.21 -10.28
C PHE A 109 0.60 -15.69 -11.63
N ARG A 110 1.30 -16.50 -12.44
CA ARG A 110 1.91 -16.02 -13.70
C ARG A 110 0.88 -15.45 -14.66
N SER A 111 -0.30 -16.06 -14.76
CA SER A 111 -1.36 -15.61 -15.67
C SER A 111 -1.91 -14.25 -15.26
N GLU A 112 -2.25 -14.09 -13.97
CA GLU A 112 -2.80 -12.87 -13.41
C GLU A 112 -1.80 -11.73 -13.47
N LEU A 113 -0.58 -11.96 -13.00
CA LEU A 113 0.48 -10.96 -12.98
C LEU A 113 0.92 -10.56 -14.40
N GLY A 114 1.03 -11.54 -15.31
CA GLY A 114 1.34 -11.27 -16.72
C GLY A 114 0.29 -10.39 -17.40
N LYS A 115 -0.99 -10.59 -17.07
CA LYS A 115 -2.08 -9.74 -17.55
C LYS A 115 -1.95 -8.30 -17.01
N ILE A 116 -1.65 -8.13 -15.73
CA ILE A 116 -1.47 -6.80 -15.11
C ILE A 116 -0.31 -6.06 -15.80
N ALA A 117 0.85 -6.72 -15.96
CA ALA A 117 2.01 -6.13 -16.62
C ALA A 117 1.75 -5.77 -18.10
N TYR A 118 0.89 -6.53 -18.77
CA TYR A 118 0.47 -6.21 -20.15
C TYR A 118 -0.48 -5.01 -20.22
N GLU A 119 -1.40 -4.88 -19.25
CA GLU A 119 -2.42 -3.82 -19.21
C GLU A 119 -1.93 -2.51 -18.59
N ARG A 120 -0.80 -2.52 -17.87
CA ARG A 120 -0.24 -1.38 -17.12
C ARG A 120 1.23 -1.16 -17.49
N GLU A 121 1.52 -0.13 -18.26
CA GLU A 121 2.87 0.19 -18.77
C GLU A 121 3.88 0.47 -17.65
N ASN A 122 3.41 0.92 -16.49
CA ASN A 122 4.23 1.22 -15.32
C ASN A 122 4.39 0.04 -14.34
N VAL A 123 3.98 -1.18 -14.72
CA VAL A 123 4.11 -2.38 -13.88
C VAL A 123 5.10 -3.36 -14.50
N GLU A 124 6.11 -3.73 -13.73
CA GLU A 124 7.06 -4.79 -14.04
C GLU A 124 6.91 -5.97 -13.08
N ILE A 125 7.09 -7.20 -13.57
CA ILE A 125 7.01 -8.42 -12.75
C ILE A 125 8.28 -9.25 -12.90
N LEU A 126 8.84 -9.62 -11.76
CA LEU A 126 9.97 -10.53 -11.66
C LEU A 126 9.57 -11.77 -10.85
N PHE A 127 9.63 -12.95 -11.48
CA PHE A 127 9.38 -14.22 -10.79
C PHE A 127 10.68 -14.77 -10.21
N GLY A 128 10.72 -14.92 -8.90
CA GLY A 128 11.84 -15.53 -8.21
C GLY A 128 11.81 -15.32 -6.69
N ASP A 129 12.84 -15.86 -6.05
CA ASP A 129 12.98 -15.82 -4.61
C ASP A 129 13.72 -14.55 -4.16
N VAL A 130 13.03 -13.73 -3.36
CA VAL A 130 13.59 -12.49 -2.79
C VAL A 130 14.89 -12.73 -2.01
N PHE A 131 15.10 -13.92 -1.47
CA PHE A 131 16.32 -14.26 -0.72
C PHE A 131 17.54 -14.54 -1.61
N THR A 132 17.34 -14.87 -2.88
CA THR A 132 18.42 -15.33 -3.78
C THR A 132 18.67 -14.41 -4.96
N ILE A 133 17.65 -13.70 -5.46
CA ILE A 133 17.81 -12.78 -6.60
C ILE A 133 18.81 -11.67 -6.25
N PRO A 134 19.82 -11.36 -7.09
CA PRO A 134 20.72 -10.23 -6.88
C PRO A 134 19.97 -8.91 -6.72
N LEU A 135 20.46 -8.02 -5.83
CA LEU A 135 19.79 -6.75 -5.54
C LEU A 135 19.63 -5.86 -6.77
N ASN A 136 20.63 -5.80 -7.63
CA ASN A 136 20.58 -5.05 -8.89
C ASN A 136 19.57 -5.59 -9.91
N ILE A 137 19.12 -6.84 -9.75
CA ILE A 137 18.03 -7.42 -10.55
C ILE A 137 16.67 -7.11 -9.91
N LEU A 138 16.60 -7.03 -8.56
CA LEU A 138 15.39 -6.60 -7.85
C LEU A 138 15.05 -5.15 -8.18
N SER A 139 16.05 -4.27 -8.18
CA SER A 139 15.92 -2.91 -8.67
C SER A 139 17.27 -2.38 -9.16
N GLU A 140 17.30 -1.77 -10.36
CA GLU A 140 18.51 -1.15 -10.91
C GLU A 140 18.84 0.17 -10.19
N GLU A 141 17.80 0.87 -9.73
CA GLU A 141 17.90 2.14 -9.02
C GLU A 141 17.26 2.03 -7.63
N PRO A 142 17.69 2.87 -6.66
CA PRO A 142 17.00 2.95 -5.38
C PRO A 142 15.52 3.33 -5.54
N VAL A 143 14.67 2.75 -4.69
CA VAL A 143 13.22 2.94 -4.70
C VAL A 143 12.76 3.88 -3.60
N ASP A 144 11.65 4.57 -3.83
CA ASP A 144 11.04 5.49 -2.87
C ASP A 144 10.22 4.75 -1.82
N VAL A 145 9.60 3.62 -2.23
CA VAL A 145 8.76 2.82 -1.35
C VAL A 145 9.02 1.33 -1.54
N ILE A 146 9.11 0.59 -0.41
CA ILE A 146 9.04 -0.87 -0.39
C ILE A 146 7.70 -1.27 0.23
N LEU A 147 6.94 -2.09 -0.48
CA LEU A 147 5.74 -2.77 0.01
C LEU A 147 6.10 -4.24 0.26
N SER A 148 5.68 -4.80 1.40
CA SER A 148 5.98 -6.18 1.77
C SER A 148 4.76 -6.84 2.40
N ASP A 149 4.09 -7.71 1.64
CA ASP A 149 2.97 -8.58 2.10
C ASP A 149 3.24 -10.05 1.79
N MET A 150 4.41 -10.51 2.14
CA MET A 150 4.80 -11.90 1.92
C MET A 150 4.11 -12.84 2.91
N THR A 151 3.74 -14.04 2.44
CA THR A 151 3.22 -15.11 3.30
C THR A 151 4.40 -15.87 3.95
N LEU A 152 5.07 -15.19 4.89
CA LEU A 152 6.19 -15.69 5.66
C LEU A 152 5.91 -15.57 7.16
N GLU A 153 6.64 -16.36 7.97
CA GLU A 153 6.70 -16.14 9.41
C GLU A 153 7.30 -14.75 9.69
N PRO A 154 6.92 -14.07 10.79
CA PRO A 154 7.38 -12.71 11.09
C PRO A 154 8.90 -12.55 11.02
N GLU A 155 9.66 -13.49 11.55
CA GLU A 155 11.13 -13.47 11.56
C GLU A 155 11.73 -13.55 10.14
N ASP A 156 11.15 -14.37 9.28
CA ASP A 156 11.63 -14.52 7.89
C ASP A 156 11.24 -13.31 7.03
N SER A 157 10.08 -12.70 7.29
CA SER A 157 9.71 -11.46 6.61
C SER A 157 10.65 -10.31 6.96
N ILE A 158 11.15 -10.23 8.21
CA ILE A 158 12.17 -9.25 8.61
C ILE A 158 13.54 -9.54 7.97
N LYS A 159 13.92 -10.81 7.82
CA LYS A 159 15.15 -11.17 7.09
C LYS A 159 15.08 -10.74 5.61
N ALA A 160 13.96 -11.01 4.96
CA ALA A 160 13.75 -10.56 3.58
C ALA A 160 13.81 -9.02 3.47
N LEU A 161 13.16 -8.32 4.41
CA LEU A 161 13.24 -6.86 4.51
C LEU A 161 14.68 -6.37 4.67
N SER A 162 15.43 -6.91 5.65
CA SER A 162 16.83 -6.56 5.90
C SER A 162 17.69 -6.67 4.64
N ARG A 163 17.44 -7.71 3.84
CA ARG A 163 18.16 -7.94 2.60
C ARG A 163 17.89 -6.85 1.54
N VAL A 164 16.64 -6.42 1.39
CA VAL A 164 16.25 -5.46 0.35
C VAL A 164 16.34 -3.99 0.79
N LEU A 165 16.51 -3.74 2.08
CA LEU A 165 16.58 -2.40 2.66
C LEU A 165 17.67 -1.49 2.05
N PRO A 166 18.83 -1.99 1.55
CA PRO A 166 19.79 -1.16 0.80
C PRO A 166 19.20 -0.52 -0.47
N LEU A 167 18.15 -1.10 -1.06
CA LEU A 167 17.46 -0.54 -2.22
C LEU A 167 16.54 0.64 -1.86
N LEU A 168 16.16 0.81 -0.59
CA LEU A 168 15.32 1.92 -0.15
C LEU A 168 16.15 3.20 -0.03
N LYS A 169 15.71 4.27 -0.69
CA LYS A 169 16.30 5.61 -0.57
C LYS A 169 16.30 6.08 0.87
N THR A 170 17.22 6.96 1.23
CA THR A 170 17.12 7.80 2.43
C THR A 170 15.83 8.62 2.36
N GLY A 171 15.11 8.72 3.46
CA GLY A 171 13.77 9.31 3.47
C GLY A 171 12.66 8.44 2.85
N GLY A 172 13.03 7.33 2.20
CA GLY A 172 12.08 6.38 1.60
C GLY A 172 11.21 5.66 2.63
N LYS A 173 10.06 5.19 2.21
CA LYS A 173 9.03 4.60 3.08
C LYS A 173 8.95 3.08 2.92
N LEU A 174 8.53 2.42 3.99
CA LEU A 174 8.25 0.99 4.04
C LEU A 174 6.82 0.74 4.49
N LEU A 175 6.12 -0.16 3.82
CA LEU A 175 4.99 -0.89 4.36
C LEU A 175 5.39 -2.33 4.62
N GLN A 176 5.36 -2.76 5.88
CA GLN A 176 5.56 -4.16 6.26
C GLN A 176 4.26 -4.74 6.83
N VAL A 177 3.67 -5.70 6.14
CA VAL A 177 2.56 -6.50 6.66
C VAL A 177 3.12 -7.64 7.48
N ILE A 178 2.68 -7.77 8.73
CA ILE A 178 3.13 -8.81 9.65
C ILE A 178 1.94 -9.63 10.11
N LYS A 179 1.98 -10.92 9.86
CA LYS A 179 0.94 -11.87 10.29
C LYS A 179 1.24 -12.31 11.72
N ILE A 180 0.42 -11.83 12.67
CA ILE A 180 0.53 -12.19 14.09
C ILE A 180 -0.84 -12.53 14.68
N PRO A 181 -0.94 -13.55 15.55
CA PRO A 181 -2.17 -13.83 16.29
C PRO A 181 -2.58 -12.63 17.16
N LYS A 182 -3.89 -12.33 17.26
CA LYS A 182 -4.41 -11.16 17.99
C LYS A 182 -3.94 -11.02 19.45
N LYS A 183 -3.57 -12.14 20.08
CA LYS A 183 -3.09 -12.15 21.49
C LYS A 183 -1.58 -12.01 21.61
N ARG A 184 -0.82 -12.06 20.51
CA ARG A 184 0.64 -11.94 20.54
C ARG A 184 1.03 -10.47 20.62
N ASN A 185 1.92 -10.13 21.55
CA ASN A 185 2.48 -8.79 21.65
C ASN A 185 3.31 -8.45 20.40
N PRO A 186 3.03 -7.36 19.68
CA PRO A 186 3.77 -6.97 18.49
C PRO A 186 5.14 -6.32 18.80
N LYS A 187 5.36 -5.82 20.03
CA LYS A 187 6.58 -5.07 20.40
C LYS A 187 7.89 -5.76 19.97
N PRO A 188 8.11 -7.08 20.19
CA PRO A 188 9.36 -7.70 19.81
C PRO A 188 9.67 -7.65 18.32
N ILE A 189 8.63 -7.70 17.46
CA ILE A 189 8.83 -7.63 16.01
C ILE A 189 8.98 -6.18 15.54
N LEU A 190 8.29 -5.23 16.18
CA LEU A 190 8.47 -3.80 15.92
C LEU A 190 9.91 -3.37 16.24
N SER A 191 10.45 -3.76 17.40
CA SER A 191 11.84 -3.47 17.75
C SER A 191 12.85 -4.06 16.77
N LYS A 192 12.55 -5.19 16.11
CA LYS A 192 13.41 -5.72 15.04
C LYS A 192 13.40 -4.80 13.81
N ILE A 193 12.30 -4.17 13.48
CA ILE A 193 12.22 -3.19 12.37
C ILE A 193 13.03 -1.94 12.73
N GLU A 194 12.89 -1.42 13.97
CA GLU A 194 13.66 -0.27 14.46
C GLU A 194 15.18 -0.57 14.46
N ASN A 195 15.57 -1.78 14.86
CA ASN A 195 16.98 -2.22 14.83
C ASN A 195 17.57 -2.33 13.42
N LEU A 196 16.77 -2.29 12.36
CA LEU A 196 17.24 -2.14 10.98
C LEU A 196 17.53 -0.67 10.62
N GLY A 197 17.40 0.27 11.55
CA GLY A 197 17.59 1.69 11.32
C GLY A 197 16.39 2.36 10.67
N LEU A 198 15.20 1.82 10.89
CA LEU A 198 13.93 2.38 10.39
C LEU A 198 13.15 3.06 11.52
N GLU A 199 12.55 4.19 11.22
CA GLU A 199 11.64 4.91 12.11
C GLU A 199 10.20 4.48 11.86
N ILE A 200 9.56 3.86 12.85
CA ILE A 200 8.14 3.48 12.75
C ILE A 200 7.30 4.75 12.85
N GLN A 201 6.58 5.07 11.79
CA GLN A 201 5.69 6.23 11.70
C GLN A 201 4.28 5.89 12.20
N GLN A 202 3.81 4.68 11.87
CA GLN A 202 2.46 4.25 12.18
C GLN A 202 2.35 2.74 12.25
N VAL A 203 1.50 2.24 13.16
CA VAL A 203 1.08 0.84 13.22
C VAL A 203 -0.44 0.77 13.12
N ILE A 204 -0.91 0.25 12.01
CA ILE A 204 -2.33 0.09 11.72
C ILE A 204 -2.74 -1.34 12.10
N THR A 205 -3.77 -1.48 12.94
CA THR A 205 -4.29 -2.77 13.36
C THR A 205 -5.41 -3.23 12.43
N SER A 206 -5.35 -4.48 11.99
CA SER A 206 -6.37 -5.09 11.14
C SER A 206 -7.39 -5.90 11.94
N LYS A 207 -8.61 -6.05 11.38
CA LYS A 207 -9.58 -7.04 11.89
C LYS A 207 -9.10 -8.48 11.69
N LYS A 208 -8.17 -8.70 10.77
CA LYS A 208 -7.47 -9.96 10.54
C LYS A 208 -6.33 -10.15 11.56
N GLN A 209 -5.68 -11.32 11.55
CA GLN A 209 -4.53 -11.60 12.41
C GLN A 209 -3.24 -11.04 11.77
N GLU A 210 -3.23 -9.75 11.50
CA GLU A 210 -2.10 -9.04 10.91
C GLU A 210 -2.06 -7.58 11.38
N ILE A 211 -0.87 -6.98 11.38
CA ILE A 211 -0.65 -5.54 11.54
C ILE A 211 0.06 -4.99 10.32
N TYR A 212 -0.15 -3.72 10.05
CA TYR A 212 0.52 -2.98 8.99
C TYR A 212 1.44 -1.96 9.63
N VAL A 213 2.74 -2.09 9.39
CA VAL A 213 3.76 -1.19 9.92
C VAL A 213 4.21 -0.27 8.80
N VAL A 214 3.95 1.02 8.96
CA VAL A 214 4.50 2.06 8.09
C VAL A 214 5.73 2.63 8.77
N ALA A 215 6.87 2.56 8.10
CA ALA A 215 8.14 3.06 8.62
C ALA A 215 8.86 3.88 7.55
N ARG A 216 9.87 4.64 7.97
CA ARG A 216 10.70 5.49 7.10
C ARG A 216 12.18 5.20 7.35
N LYS A 217 12.98 5.20 6.31
CA LYS A 217 14.43 5.26 6.44
C LYS A 217 14.83 6.70 6.74
N PRO A 218 15.49 6.99 7.88
CA PRO A 218 15.79 8.36 8.27
C PRO A 218 16.62 9.10 7.23
N LEU A 219 16.50 10.41 7.20
CA LEU A 219 17.42 11.28 6.46
C LEU A 219 18.75 11.35 7.20
N PRO A 220 19.88 11.62 6.51
CA PRO A 220 21.14 11.97 7.16
C PRO A 220 20.92 13.17 8.10
N GLU A 221 21.67 13.24 9.20
CA GLU A 221 21.55 14.33 10.17
C GLU A 221 21.81 15.72 9.55
N GLU A 222 22.59 15.80 8.47
CA GLU A 222 22.89 17.05 7.75
C GLU A 222 21.72 17.62 6.91
N GLU A 223 20.70 16.78 6.63
CA GLU A 223 19.49 17.20 5.87
C GLU A 223 18.26 17.44 6.77
N GLN A 224 18.43 17.33 8.08
CA GLN A 224 17.42 17.76 9.04
C GLN A 224 17.53 19.28 9.17
N GLU A 225 16.73 20.03 8.36
CA GLU A 225 16.65 21.47 8.47
C GLU A 225 16.37 21.85 9.93
N GLU A 226 17.31 22.59 10.54
CA GLU A 226 17.03 23.32 11.79
C GLU A 226 15.81 24.21 11.53
N PRO A 227 14.84 24.29 12.46
CA PRO A 227 13.74 25.23 12.31
C PRO A 227 14.35 26.61 12.14
N HIS A 228 14.07 27.27 11.01
CA HIS A 228 14.41 28.67 10.82
C HIS A 228 13.80 29.44 11.99
N GLU A 229 14.62 29.85 12.94
CA GLU A 229 14.24 30.91 13.89
C GLU A 229 14.00 32.15 13.02
N GLU A 230 12.75 32.55 12.87
CA GLU A 230 12.40 33.85 12.31
C GLU A 230 13.04 34.89 13.21
N GLU A 231 14.07 35.59 12.71
CA GLU A 231 14.62 36.79 13.40
C GLU A 231 13.47 37.78 13.61
N PRO A 232 13.29 38.29 14.82
CA PRO A 232 12.26 39.31 15.07
C PRO A 232 12.60 40.56 14.24
N LEU A 233 11.65 40.98 13.41
CA LEU A 233 11.72 42.24 12.68
C LEU A 233 11.95 43.36 13.68
N GLU A 234 13.13 43.98 13.68
CA GLU A 234 13.38 45.23 14.38
C GLU A 234 12.42 46.29 13.84
N GLU A 235 11.42 46.64 14.65
CA GLU A 235 10.57 47.80 14.39
C GLU A 235 11.43 49.08 14.50
N ASP A 236 11.74 49.68 13.35
CA ASP A 236 12.42 50.98 13.22
C ASP A 236 11.47 52.07 13.73
N LEU A 237 11.59 52.39 15.02
CA LEU A 237 10.92 53.51 15.65
C LEU A 237 11.57 54.84 15.15
N HIS A 238 11.18 55.29 13.96
CA HIS A 238 11.43 56.64 13.53
C HIS A 238 10.49 57.59 14.30
N GLU A 239 11.01 58.11 15.42
CA GLU A 239 10.45 59.21 16.19
C GLU A 239 10.41 60.46 15.32
N LYS A 240 9.23 60.82 14.80
CA LYS A 240 8.98 62.07 14.11
C LYS A 240 8.94 63.21 15.15
N MET A 241 10.07 63.91 15.29
CA MET A 241 10.09 65.23 15.96
C MET A 241 9.26 66.23 15.14
N LEU A 242 8.21 66.73 15.75
CA LEU A 242 7.47 67.95 15.28
C LEU A 242 8.30 69.24 15.57
N PRO A 243 8.35 70.18 14.66
CA PRO A 243 9.00 71.42 14.94
C PRO A 243 8.12 72.32 15.83
N GLU A 244 8.74 72.90 16.85
CA GLU A 244 8.15 73.96 17.70
C GLU A 244 7.83 75.24 16.87
N GLU A 245 6.59 75.66 16.93
CA GLU A 245 6.18 76.98 16.51
C GLU A 245 6.76 78.06 17.51
N LYS A 246 7.57 78.97 17.02
CA LYS A 246 7.91 80.21 17.72
C LYS A 246 7.01 81.33 17.19
N ASP A 247 6.29 81.90 18.13
CA ASP A 247 5.58 83.17 18.01
C ASP A 247 6.46 84.32 17.48
N LEU A 248 5.90 85.05 16.54
CA LEU A 248 5.84 86.56 16.53
C LEU A 248 4.89 86.97 15.41
#